data_3607273ed0c9f7f8c493ef668c7672e1
#
_entry.id   3607273ed0c9f7f8c493ef668c7672e1
#
_cell.length_a   1.000
_cell.length_b   1.000
_cell.length_c   1.000
_cell.angle_alpha   90.00
_cell.angle_beta   90.00
_cell.angle_gamma   90.00
#
_symmetry.space_group_name_H-M   'P 1'
#
loop_
_entity.id
_entity.type
_entity.pdbx_description
1 polymer ?
#
loop_
_entity_poly.entity_id
_entity_poly.type
_entity_poly.pdbx_seq_one_letter_code
_entity_poly.pdbx_strand_id
1 'polypeptide(L)'
;MKKRWKIIAGILCITLMGTACSKKTINDGEEQQTTVDKTGKEENENQSKLDVLRPIAYSNVENLNLEPGSYISIIGRNSNDSYWNEVKEGAERAVADINSMLGYKGDDKVRLNYSGPSESDDVDEQVNILDEELARYPVAVGISVVDATACEVQFDLAAENDIPIVAFDSGSEYQGVVATCSTNNQEAAKTAASKLASIMEWH
;
A
#
# COMPACT_ATOMS: atom_id res chain seq x y z
N MET A 1 18.99 18.34 -43.32
CA MET A 1 18.68 19.79 -43.37
C MET A 1 18.23 20.25 -42.01
N LYS A 2 19.00 21.16 -41.42
CA LYS A 2 18.76 21.69 -40.05
C LYS A 2 17.65 22.75 -40.10
N LYS A 3 16.69 22.72 -39.13
CA LYS A 3 15.92 23.92 -38.78
C LYS A 3 15.86 24.03 -37.24
N ARG A 4 16.65 24.96 -36.79
CA ARG A 4 16.67 25.52 -35.43
C ARG A 4 15.54 26.55 -35.35
N TRP A 5 14.75 26.57 -34.27
CA TRP A 5 13.93 27.73 -33.93
C TRP A 5 14.15 28.15 -32.47
N LYS A 6 14.14 29.46 -32.35
CA LYS A 6 14.74 30.25 -31.28
C LYS A 6 13.74 30.52 -30.14
N ILE A 7 14.32 30.63 -28.98
CA ILE A 7 13.91 31.15 -27.68
C ILE A 7 13.21 32.52 -27.83
N ILE A 8 12.12 32.76 -27.08
CA ILE A 8 11.73 34.10 -26.63
C ILE A 8 11.40 33.99 -25.13
N ALA A 9 12.24 34.66 -24.35
CA ALA A 9 12.03 34.94 -22.93
C ALA A 9 11.10 36.15 -22.77
N GLY A 10 10.19 36.07 -21.84
CA GLY A 10 9.36 37.20 -21.42
C GLY A 10 9.29 37.25 -19.91
N ILE A 11 10.14 38.08 -19.32
CA ILE A 11 10.13 38.48 -17.91
C ILE A 11 9.03 39.52 -17.73
N LEU A 12 8.15 39.32 -16.75
CA LEU A 12 7.36 40.43 -16.20
C LEU A 12 7.33 40.33 -14.67
N CYS A 13 8.18 41.15 -14.04
CA CYS A 13 8.12 41.50 -12.63
C CYS A 13 6.97 42.46 -12.37
N ILE A 14 6.12 42.20 -11.40
CA ILE A 14 5.34 43.22 -10.71
C ILE A 14 5.46 43.03 -9.20
N THR A 15 6.19 43.95 -8.61
CA THR A 15 6.26 44.19 -7.17
C THR A 15 5.10 45.06 -6.74
N LEU A 16 4.40 44.71 -5.68
CA LEU A 16 3.64 45.68 -4.88
C LEU A 16 3.74 45.32 -3.40
N MET A 17 4.38 46.28 -2.69
CA MET A 17 4.48 46.33 -1.23
C MET A 17 3.15 46.77 -0.62
N GLY A 18 2.84 46.23 0.52
CA GLY A 18 1.76 46.71 1.38
C GLY A 18 2.01 46.30 2.83
N THR A 19 2.67 47.17 3.58
CA THR A 19 2.88 47.11 5.04
C THR A 19 1.62 47.51 5.78
N ALA A 20 1.26 46.76 6.83
CA ALA A 20 0.67 47.36 8.03
C ALA A 20 0.84 46.46 9.26
N CYS A 21 1.39 47.06 10.28
CA CYS A 21 1.61 46.54 11.62
C CYS A 21 0.36 46.51 12.51
N SER A 22 0.47 45.69 13.55
CA SER A 22 0.04 45.97 14.96
C SER A 22 -1.23 45.23 15.41
N LYS A 23 -1.24 44.43 16.36
CA LYS A 23 -1.04 44.50 17.81
C LYS A 23 -1.46 43.18 18.48
N LYS A 24 -0.68 42.80 19.41
CA LYS A 24 -0.78 41.75 20.42
C LYS A 24 -2.02 41.95 21.31
N THR A 25 -2.81 40.86 21.48
CA THR A 25 -3.54 40.67 22.74
C THR A 25 -3.65 39.14 22.97
N ILE A 26 -3.22 38.75 24.15
CA ILE A 26 -3.29 37.41 24.72
C ILE A 26 -4.72 37.25 25.22
N ASN A 27 -5.39 36.14 24.86
CA ASN A 27 -6.43 35.57 25.70
C ASN A 27 -6.50 34.06 25.44
N ASP A 28 -6.42 33.31 26.52
CA ASP A 28 -6.66 31.87 26.62
C ASP A 28 -8.10 31.52 26.22
N GLY A 29 -8.24 30.46 25.47
CA GLY A 29 -9.51 29.84 25.11
C GLY A 29 -9.31 28.87 23.96
N GLU A 30 -9.20 27.60 24.27
CA GLU A 30 -9.23 26.51 23.29
C GLU A 30 -10.58 26.54 22.56
N GLU A 31 -10.61 27.08 21.36
CA GLU A 31 -11.64 26.78 20.38
C GLU A 31 -11.06 25.87 19.31
N GLN A 32 -11.51 24.62 19.33
CA GLN A 32 -11.32 23.66 18.24
C GLN A 32 -11.98 24.24 16.97
N GLN A 33 -11.14 24.66 16.05
CA GLN A 33 -11.57 25.12 14.73
C GLN A 33 -11.78 23.90 13.83
N THR A 34 -13.02 23.44 13.74
CA THR A 34 -13.47 22.48 12.72
C THR A 34 -13.46 23.19 11.38
N THR A 35 -12.56 22.79 10.51
CA THR A 35 -12.57 23.18 9.09
C THR A 35 -13.61 22.33 8.37
N VAL A 36 -14.73 22.92 8.01
CA VAL A 36 -15.75 22.30 7.15
C VAL A 36 -15.31 22.46 5.71
N ASP A 37 -14.97 21.35 5.03
CA ASP A 37 -14.81 21.34 3.58
C ASP A 37 -16.17 21.53 2.89
N LYS A 38 -16.17 22.26 1.75
CA LYS A 38 -17.37 22.66 1.01
C LYS A 38 -18.20 21.52 0.42
N THR A 39 -17.84 20.26 0.70
CA THR A 39 -18.57 19.06 0.27
C THR A 39 -19.47 18.46 1.36
N GLY A 40 -19.52 19.02 2.56
CA GLY A 40 -20.47 18.60 3.60
C GLY A 40 -20.25 17.18 4.18
N LYS A 41 -19.09 16.60 3.99
CA LYS A 41 -18.69 15.38 4.69
C LYS A 41 -17.95 15.76 5.98
N GLU A 42 -18.55 15.47 7.12
CA GLU A 42 -17.81 15.42 8.38
C GLU A 42 -16.69 14.37 8.21
N GLU A 43 -15.44 14.81 8.18
CA GLU A 43 -14.31 13.89 8.27
C GLU A 43 -14.42 13.16 9.60
N ASN A 44 -14.59 11.85 9.53
CA ASN A 44 -14.60 11.00 10.72
C ASN A 44 -13.20 11.08 11.35
N GLU A 45 -13.14 11.52 12.61
CA GLU A 45 -11.91 11.64 13.40
C GLU A 45 -11.08 10.34 13.42
N ASN A 46 -11.73 9.20 13.26
CA ASN A 46 -11.08 7.90 13.14
C ASN A 46 -10.45 7.70 11.73
N GLN A 47 -11.02 8.27 10.69
CA GLN A 47 -10.45 8.18 9.35
C GLN A 47 -9.13 8.98 9.24
N SER A 48 -9.08 10.19 9.80
CA SER A 48 -7.84 10.97 9.81
C SER A 48 -6.73 10.29 10.63
N LYS A 49 -7.08 9.55 11.69
CA LYS A 49 -6.12 8.72 12.44
C LYS A 49 -5.65 7.50 11.63
N LEU A 50 -6.51 6.91 10.82
CA LEU A 50 -6.16 5.82 9.93
C LEU A 50 -5.27 6.30 8.77
N ASP A 51 -5.51 7.50 8.27
CA ASP A 51 -4.71 8.10 7.19
C ASP A 51 -3.27 8.41 7.64
N VAL A 52 -3.06 8.74 8.92
CA VAL A 52 -1.72 8.88 9.52
C VAL A 52 -0.97 7.54 9.55
N LEU A 53 -1.67 6.41 9.58
CA LEU A 53 -1.08 5.07 9.55
C LEU A 53 -0.73 4.60 8.13
N ARG A 54 -1.10 5.35 7.09
CA ARG A 54 -0.66 5.08 5.72
C ARG A 54 0.61 5.87 5.43
N PRO A 55 1.80 5.25 5.50
CA PRO A 55 3.02 5.93 5.06
C PRO A 55 2.84 6.40 3.62
N ILE A 56 3.11 7.67 3.36
CA ILE A 56 3.04 8.28 2.02
C ILE A 56 3.83 7.45 0.98
N ALA A 57 4.87 6.74 1.43
CA ALA A 57 5.66 5.83 0.61
C ALA A 57 4.83 4.70 -0.04
N TYR A 58 3.75 4.25 0.59
CA TYR A 58 2.92 3.15 0.05
C TYR A 58 1.91 3.59 -1.00
N SER A 59 1.65 4.86 -1.12
CA SER A 59 0.80 5.43 -2.18
C SER A 59 1.60 6.21 -3.23
N ASN A 60 2.93 6.19 -3.16
CA ASN A 60 3.76 6.86 -4.14
C ASN A 60 4.07 5.91 -5.31
N VAL A 61 3.56 6.25 -6.49
CA VAL A 61 3.86 5.57 -7.76
C VAL A 61 4.96 6.27 -8.57
N GLU A 62 5.58 7.34 -8.03
CA GLU A 62 6.73 7.98 -8.67
C GLU A 62 7.87 6.96 -8.82
N ASN A 63 8.35 6.80 -10.04
CA ASN A 63 9.34 5.80 -10.44
C ASN A 63 8.86 4.34 -10.40
N LEU A 64 7.57 4.08 -10.23
CA LEU A 64 7.01 2.75 -10.42
C LEU A 64 6.93 2.47 -11.93
N ASN A 65 7.88 1.69 -12.43
CA ASN A 65 7.94 1.33 -13.85
C ASN A 65 7.11 0.04 -14.09
N LEU A 66 5.80 0.20 -14.16
CA LEU A 66 4.89 -0.87 -14.55
C LEU A 66 4.46 -0.69 -15.98
N GLU A 67 4.76 -1.66 -16.83
CA GLU A 67 4.28 -1.66 -18.21
C GLU A 67 2.76 -1.81 -18.27
N PRO A 68 2.08 -1.18 -19.26
CA PRO A 68 0.65 -1.38 -19.47
C PRO A 68 0.31 -2.87 -19.59
N GLY A 69 -0.79 -3.29 -18.95
CA GLY A 69 -1.23 -4.68 -18.93
C GLY A 69 -0.43 -5.60 -18.01
N SER A 70 0.50 -5.06 -17.22
CA SER A 70 1.25 -5.81 -16.21
C SER A 70 0.33 -6.59 -15.27
N TYR A 71 0.88 -7.62 -14.66
CA TYR A 71 0.11 -8.54 -13.84
C TYR A 71 0.84 -8.79 -12.53
N ILE A 72 0.12 -8.65 -11.42
CA ILE A 72 0.58 -8.89 -10.06
C ILE A 72 -0.18 -10.11 -9.53
N SER A 73 0.54 -11.04 -8.90
CA SER A 73 -0.06 -12.18 -8.20
C SER A 73 -0.02 -11.97 -6.69
N ILE A 74 -1.14 -12.22 -6.01
CA ILE A 74 -1.25 -12.24 -4.55
C ILE A 74 -1.77 -13.62 -4.12
N ILE A 75 -0.99 -14.28 -3.27
CA ILE A 75 -1.27 -15.65 -2.81
C ILE A 75 -1.50 -15.63 -1.30
N GLY A 76 -2.74 -15.88 -0.88
CA GLY A 76 -3.12 -16.02 0.52
C GLY A 76 -2.88 -17.43 1.05
N ARG A 77 -3.31 -17.66 2.30
CA ARG A 77 -3.29 -19.01 2.93
C ARG A 77 -4.63 -19.74 2.81
N ASN A 78 -5.62 -19.07 2.24
CA ASN A 78 -6.93 -19.66 1.91
C ASN A 78 -7.61 -18.79 0.84
N SER A 79 -8.43 -19.40 -0.01
CA SER A 79 -9.15 -18.72 -1.09
C SER A 79 -10.56 -18.26 -0.71
N ASN A 80 -11.14 -18.76 0.39
CA ASN A 80 -12.56 -18.61 0.70
C ASN A 80 -12.88 -18.11 2.11
N ASP A 81 -11.88 -17.94 2.95
CA ASP A 81 -12.04 -17.45 4.31
C ASP A 81 -12.37 -15.94 4.33
N SER A 82 -13.15 -15.48 5.32
CA SER A 82 -13.56 -14.08 5.43
C SER A 82 -12.40 -13.12 5.63
N TYR A 83 -11.39 -13.51 6.40
CA TYR A 83 -10.18 -12.71 6.59
C TYR A 83 -9.42 -12.52 5.26
N TRP A 84 -9.26 -13.60 4.50
CA TRP A 84 -8.57 -13.56 3.22
C TRP A 84 -9.35 -12.82 2.14
N ASN A 85 -10.69 -12.78 2.23
CA ASN A 85 -11.52 -11.93 1.38
C ASN A 85 -11.25 -10.43 1.64
N GLU A 86 -11.08 -10.00 2.89
CA GLU A 86 -10.69 -8.63 3.21
C GLU A 86 -9.31 -8.27 2.68
N VAL A 87 -8.35 -9.21 2.76
CA VAL A 87 -7.01 -9.04 2.17
C VAL A 87 -7.10 -8.86 0.66
N LYS A 88 -7.89 -9.70 -0.02
CA LYS A 88 -8.16 -9.60 -1.47
C LYS A 88 -8.74 -8.24 -1.83
N GLU A 89 -9.77 -7.79 -1.14
CA GLU A 89 -10.38 -6.47 -1.38
C GLU A 89 -9.37 -5.34 -1.18
N GLY A 90 -8.48 -5.45 -0.18
CA GLY A 90 -7.40 -4.50 0.03
C GLY A 90 -6.42 -4.45 -1.15
N ALA A 91 -6.03 -5.61 -1.68
CA ALA A 91 -5.16 -5.71 -2.83
C ALA A 91 -5.83 -5.17 -4.12
N GLU A 92 -7.12 -5.46 -4.33
CA GLU A 92 -7.92 -4.93 -5.45
C GLU A 92 -8.00 -3.40 -5.40
N ARG A 93 -8.22 -2.81 -4.22
CA ARG A 93 -8.21 -1.35 -4.04
C ARG A 93 -6.85 -0.75 -4.36
N ALA A 94 -5.77 -1.36 -3.87
CA ALA A 94 -4.41 -0.88 -4.14
C ALA A 94 -4.09 -0.87 -5.65
N VAL A 95 -4.45 -1.93 -6.38
CA VAL A 95 -4.25 -1.99 -7.83
C VAL A 95 -5.15 -1.01 -8.57
N ALA A 96 -6.38 -0.76 -8.10
CA ALA A 96 -7.25 0.28 -8.65
C ALA A 96 -6.65 1.68 -8.47
N ASP A 97 -6.06 1.97 -7.31
CA ASP A 97 -5.37 3.23 -7.03
C ASP A 97 -4.13 3.38 -7.94
N ILE A 98 -3.31 2.34 -8.09
CA ILE A 98 -2.16 2.31 -9.02
C ILE A 98 -2.62 2.64 -10.45
N ASN A 99 -3.65 1.96 -10.94
CA ASN A 99 -4.19 2.21 -12.28
C ASN A 99 -4.69 3.65 -12.46
N SER A 100 -5.34 4.19 -11.42
CA SER A 100 -5.81 5.57 -11.42
C SER A 100 -4.64 6.57 -11.50
N MET A 101 -3.58 6.35 -10.70
CA MET A 101 -2.42 7.23 -10.65
C MET A 101 -1.56 7.15 -11.91
N LEU A 102 -1.43 5.97 -12.52
CA LEU A 102 -0.72 5.78 -13.78
C LEU A 102 -1.57 6.18 -15.01
N GLY A 103 -2.89 6.40 -14.83
CA GLY A 103 -3.82 6.75 -15.90
C GLY A 103 -4.18 5.57 -16.82
N TYR A 104 -3.93 4.33 -16.39
CA TYR A 104 -4.18 3.11 -17.17
C TYR A 104 -5.67 2.77 -17.24
N LYS A 105 -6.14 2.39 -18.44
CA LYS A 105 -7.55 2.09 -18.73
C LYS A 105 -7.67 0.91 -19.68
N GLY A 106 -8.81 0.23 -19.62
CA GLY A 106 -9.08 -0.91 -20.50
C GLY A 106 -8.03 -2.00 -20.36
N ASP A 107 -7.44 -2.40 -21.46
CA ASP A 107 -6.42 -3.47 -21.53
C ASP A 107 -5.06 -3.04 -21.00
N ASP A 108 -4.81 -1.74 -20.84
CA ASP A 108 -3.58 -1.20 -20.28
C ASP A 108 -3.52 -1.32 -18.75
N LYS A 109 -4.64 -1.62 -18.09
CA LYS A 109 -4.67 -1.74 -16.65
C LYS A 109 -3.71 -2.80 -16.13
N VAL A 110 -2.99 -2.47 -15.07
CA VAL A 110 -2.35 -3.47 -14.21
C VAL A 110 -3.42 -4.41 -13.67
N ARG A 111 -3.23 -5.69 -13.84
CA ARG A 111 -4.16 -6.74 -13.41
C ARG A 111 -3.69 -7.35 -12.11
N LEU A 112 -4.63 -7.76 -11.29
CA LEU A 112 -4.41 -8.53 -10.08
C LEU A 112 -4.98 -9.93 -10.25
N ASN A 113 -4.20 -10.95 -9.91
CA ASN A 113 -4.71 -12.27 -9.59
C ASN A 113 -4.57 -12.51 -8.09
N TYR A 114 -5.67 -12.85 -7.44
CA TYR A 114 -5.67 -13.32 -6.07
C TYR A 114 -6.01 -14.79 -6.05
N SER A 115 -5.18 -15.59 -5.40
CA SER A 115 -5.32 -17.04 -5.24
C SER A 115 -4.93 -17.47 -3.83
N GLY A 116 -5.17 -18.71 -3.52
CA GLY A 116 -4.79 -19.36 -2.27
C GLY A 116 -5.36 -20.77 -2.21
N PRO A 117 -4.86 -21.61 -1.31
CA PRO A 117 -5.39 -22.96 -1.10
C PRO A 117 -6.89 -22.98 -0.84
N SER A 118 -7.56 -24.03 -1.28
CA SER A 118 -8.99 -24.26 -1.02
C SER A 118 -9.24 -24.61 0.45
N GLU A 119 -8.32 -25.37 1.04
CA GLU A 119 -8.28 -25.62 2.47
C GLU A 119 -7.22 -24.74 3.14
N SER A 120 -7.52 -24.27 4.34
CA SER A 120 -6.61 -23.39 5.09
C SER A 120 -5.28 -24.10 5.36
N ASP A 121 -4.20 -23.40 5.05
CA ASP A 121 -2.85 -23.83 5.36
C ASP A 121 -2.41 -25.12 4.63
N ASP A 122 -3.01 -25.44 3.48
CA ASP A 122 -2.53 -26.51 2.62
C ASP A 122 -1.23 -26.11 1.94
N VAL A 123 -0.12 -26.70 2.41
CA VAL A 123 1.25 -26.42 1.94
C VAL A 123 1.42 -26.84 0.49
N ASP A 124 1.00 -28.05 0.15
CA ASP A 124 1.21 -28.63 -1.18
C ASP A 124 0.42 -27.85 -2.24
N GLU A 125 -0.83 -27.47 -1.92
CA GLU A 125 -1.63 -26.66 -2.81
C GLU A 125 -1.03 -25.25 -2.98
N GLN A 126 -0.51 -24.61 -1.90
CA GLN A 126 0.13 -23.30 -2.01
C GLN A 126 1.38 -23.34 -2.88
N VAL A 127 2.23 -24.36 -2.74
CA VAL A 127 3.43 -24.54 -3.58
C VAL A 127 3.04 -24.69 -5.05
N ASN A 128 2.03 -25.50 -5.36
CA ASN A 128 1.53 -25.67 -6.73
C ASN A 128 0.97 -24.36 -7.31
N ILE A 129 0.22 -23.60 -6.51
CA ILE A 129 -0.29 -22.27 -6.92
C ILE A 129 0.87 -21.32 -7.23
N LEU A 130 1.89 -21.30 -6.37
CA LEU A 130 3.07 -20.44 -6.59
C LEU A 130 3.80 -20.82 -7.89
N ASP A 131 4.00 -22.13 -8.16
CA ASP A 131 4.56 -22.60 -9.42
C ASP A 131 3.75 -22.14 -10.64
N GLU A 132 2.43 -22.28 -10.59
CA GLU A 132 1.53 -21.88 -11.67
C GLU A 132 1.56 -20.36 -11.91
N GLU A 133 1.65 -19.57 -10.83
CA GLU A 133 1.72 -18.12 -10.92
C GLU A 133 3.07 -17.65 -11.48
N LEU A 134 4.17 -18.24 -11.04
CA LEU A 134 5.51 -17.92 -11.57
C LEU A 134 5.63 -18.24 -13.05
N ALA A 135 5.02 -19.34 -13.51
CA ALA A 135 4.98 -19.73 -14.93
C ALA A 135 4.25 -18.72 -15.83
N ARG A 136 3.46 -17.79 -15.25
CA ARG A 136 2.77 -16.71 -15.97
C ARG A 136 3.56 -15.41 -16.00
N TYR A 137 4.75 -15.40 -15.42
CA TYR A 137 5.66 -14.24 -15.35
C TYR A 137 5.01 -12.96 -14.79
N PRO A 138 4.50 -12.97 -13.55
CA PRO A 138 4.00 -11.76 -12.91
C PRO A 138 5.13 -10.76 -12.70
N VAL A 139 4.83 -9.46 -12.69
CA VAL A 139 5.83 -8.42 -12.39
C VAL A 139 6.21 -8.39 -10.91
N ALA A 140 5.40 -8.98 -10.05
CA ALA A 140 5.66 -9.20 -8.64
C ALA A 140 4.71 -10.26 -8.08
N VAL A 141 5.16 -10.95 -7.03
CA VAL A 141 4.33 -11.86 -6.23
C VAL A 141 4.29 -11.37 -4.78
N GLY A 142 3.07 -11.20 -4.25
CA GLY A 142 2.84 -11.10 -2.83
C GLY A 142 2.37 -12.46 -2.29
N ILE A 143 2.94 -12.94 -1.17
CA ILE A 143 2.56 -14.23 -0.60
C ILE A 143 2.50 -14.19 0.92
N SER A 144 1.44 -14.75 1.50
CA SER A 144 1.41 -15.11 2.91
C SER A 144 1.79 -16.59 3.04
N VAL A 145 3.01 -16.85 3.50
CA VAL A 145 3.64 -18.17 3.40
C VAL A 145 3.05 -19.13 4.45
N VAL A 146 2.61 -20.31 4.01
CA VAL A 146 2.19 -21.39 4.91
C VAL A 146 3.40 -22.08 5.52
N ASP A 147 4.33 -22.53 4.67
CA ASP A 147 5.60 -23.14 5.07
C ASP A 147 6.75 -22.57 4.22
N ALA A 148 7.66 -21.86 4.88
CA ALA A 148 8.75 -21.17 4.20
C ALA A 148 9.72 -22.14 3.53
N THR A 149 9.99 -23.31 4.14
CA THR A 149 10.91 -24.30 3.61
C THR A 149 10.34 -24.99 2.38
N ALA A 150 9.04 -25.23 2.36
CA ALA A 150 8.37 -25.84 1.21
C ALA A 150 8.41 -24.96 -0.05
N CYS A 151 8.50 -23.63 0.12
CA CYS A 151 8.51 -22.66 -0.99
C CYS A 151 9.92 -22.26 -1.48
N GLU A 152 11.00 -22.77 -0.88
CA GLU A 152 12.37 -22.31 -1.21
C GLU A 152 12.72 -22.50 -2.69
N VAL A 153 12.33 -23.61 -3.28
CA VAL A 153 12.60 -23.88 -4.71
C VAL A 153 11.89 -22.87 -5.62
N GLN A 154 10.66 -22.51 -5.29
CA GLN A 154 9.88 -21.52 -6.02
C GLN A 154 10.43 -20.11 -5.85
N PHE A 155 10.95 -19.80 -4.66
CA PHE A 155 11.63 -18.52 -4.41
C PHE A 155 12.94 -18.41 -5.18
N ASP A 156 13.72 -19.49 -5.30
CA ASP A 156 14.89 -19.55 -6.17
C ASP A 156 14.49 -19.32 -7.64
N LEU A 157 13.45 -20.00 -8.11
CA LEU A 157 12.94 -19.83 -9.46
C LEU A 157 12.46 -18.38 -9.74
N ALA A 158 11.80 -17.76 -8.77
CA ALA A 158 11.39 -16.35 -8.86
C ALA A 158 12.61 -15.43 -9.00
N ALA A 159 13.64 -15.64 -8.17
CA ALA A 159 14.87 -14.87 -8.20
C ALA A 159 15.63 -15.04 -9.53
N GLU A 160 15.68 -16.26 -10.09
CA GLU A 160 16.29 -16.53 -11.40
C GLU A 160 15.56 -15.83 -12.56
N ASN A 161 14.28 -15.52 -12.39
CA ASN A 161 13.45 -14.84 -13.40
C ASN A 161 13.22 -13.35 -13.09
N ASP A 162 13.96 -12.75 -12.14
CA ASP A 162 13.82 -11.36 -11.73
C ASP A 162 12.40 -11.01 -11.24
N ILE A 163 11.66 -11.97 -10.68
CA ILE A 163 10.32 -11.78 -10.12
C ILE A 163 10.44 -11.49 -8.61
N PRO A 164 10.21 -10.26 -8.15
CA PRO A 164 10.31 -9.94 -6.74
C PRO A 164 9.19 -10.60 -5.93
N ILE A 165 9.57 -11.20 -4.79
CA ILE A 165 8.66 -11.76 -3.81
C ILE A 165 8.54 -10.81 -2.62
N VAL A 166 7.31 -10.43 -2.28
CA VAL A 166 6.98 -9.69 -1.05
C VAL A 166 6.15 -10.61 -0.16
N ALA A 167 6.62 -10.90 1.05
CA ALA A 167 5.82 -11.62 2.02
C ALA A 167 4.86 -10.67 2.76
N PHE A 168 3.69 -11.16 3.15
CA PHE A 168 2.77 -10.42 3.99
C PHE A 168 2.10 -11.33 5.02
N ASP A 169 1.64 -10.78 6.15
CA ASP A 169 1.08 -11.50 7.30
C ASP A 169 2.07 -12.53 7.85
N SER A 170 2.24 -13.67 7.18
CA SER A 170 3.26 -14.67 7.48
C SER A 170 4.41 -14.59 6.49
N GLY A 171 5.61 -14.36 7.01
CA GLY A 171 6.82 -14.15 6.23
C GLY A 171 7.68 -15.41 6.07
N SER A 172 8.83 -15.20 5.43
CA SER A 172 9.91 -16.16 5.31
C SER A 172 11.24 -15.48 5.61
N GLU A 173 12.17 -16.20 6.20
CA GLU A 173 13.56 -15.74 6.38
C GLU A 173 14.41 -15.97 5.13
N TYR A 174 13.83 -16.49 4.05
CA TYR A 174 14.52 -16.70 2.79
C TYR A 174 15.04 -15.36 2.23
N GLN A 175 16.32 -15.33 1.86
CA GLN A 175 17.01 -14.08 1.47
C GLN A 175 16.50 -13.46 0.15
N GLY A 176 15.80 -14.24 -0.68
CA GLY A 176 15.18 -13.77 -1.92
C GLY A 176 13.87 -13.00 -1.71
N VAL A 177 13.28 -13.03 -0.50
CA VAL A 177 12.12 -12.21 -0.16
C VAL A 177 12.55 -10.77 0.06
N VAL A 178 12.10 -9.86 -0.80
CA VAL A 178 12.57 -8.46 -0.82
C VAL A 178 12.04 -7.62 0.33
N ALA A 179 10.87 -7.97 0.87
CA ALA A 179 10.26 -7.30 2.02
C ALA A 179 9.22 -8.20 2.68
N THR A 180 8.95 -7.95 3.97
CA THR A 180 7.82 -8.55 4.69
C THR A 180 6.94 -7.44 5.27
N CYS A 181 5.64 -7.47 4.97
CA CYS A 181 4.63 -6.58 5.49
C CYS A 181 3.75 -7.33 6.49
N SER A 182 3.91 -7.06 7.79
CA SER A 182 3.13 -7.73 8.84
C SER A 182 2.79 -6.80 9.99
N THR A 183 1.78 -7.17 10.77
CA THR A 183 1.45 -6.49 12.01
C THR A 183 2.53 -6.75 13.06
N ASN A 184 3.01 -5.70 13.71
CA ASN A 184 3.81 -5.87 14.92
C ASN A 184 2.88 -6.31 16.08
N ASN A 185 2.66 -7.61 16.19
CA ASN A 185 1.73 -8.20 17.16
C ASN A 185 2.11 -7.89 18.61
N GLN A 186 3.40 -7.72 18.92
CA GLN A 186 3.85 -7.37 20.25
C GLN A 186 3.41 -5.94 20.63
N GLU A 187 3.61 -4.98 19.75
CA GLU A 187 3.19 -3.59 19.98
C GLU A 187 1.66 -3.45 19.96
N ALA A 188 0.99 -4.17 19.09
CA ALA A 188 -0.47 -4.22 19.06
C ALA A 188 -1.04 -4.76 20.39
N ALA A 189 -0.48 -5.86 20.91
CA ALA A 189 -0.88 -6.43 22.20
C ALA A 189 -0.59 -5.49 23.37
N LYS A 190 0.57 -4.82 23.40
CA LYS A 190 0.89 -3.82 24.43
C LYS A 190 -0.12 -2.66 24.40
N THR A 191 -0.45 -2.17 23.20
CA THR A 191 -1.41 -1.09 23.03
C THR A 191 -2.78 -1.50 23.55
N ALA A 192 -3.25 -2.70 23.22
CA ALA A 192 -4.53 -3.23 23.70
C ALA A 192 -4.53 -3.40 25.23
N ALA A 193 -3.46 -3.96 25.80
CA ALA A 193 -3.35 -4.14 27.25
C ALA A 193 -3.32 -2.80 27.99
N SER A 194 -2.56 -1.83 27.50
CA SER A 194 -2.50 -0.48 28.08
C SER A 194 -3.87 0.22 28.06
N LYS A 195 -4.60 0.07 26.95
CA LYS A 195 -5.94 0.62 26.83
C LYS A 195 -6.92 -0.03 27.80
N LEU A 196 -6.85 -1.36 27.95
CA LEU A 196 -7.67 -2.10 28.90
C LEU A 196 -7.36 -1.67 30.34
N ALA A 197 -6.08 -1.60 30.72
CA ALA A 197 -5.66 -1.14 32.03
C ALA A 197 -6.18 0.27 32.35
N SER A 198 -6.08 1.21 31.44
CA SER A 198 -6.56 2.57 31.63
C SER A 198 -8.09 2.64 31.86
N ILE A 199 -8.86 1.73 31.27
CA ILE A 199 -10.32 1.64 31.49
C ILE A 199 -10.61 1.05 32.86
N MET A 200 -9.81 0.07 33.31
CA MET A 200 -9.99 -0.57 34.62
C MET A 200 -9.63 0.33 35.81
N GLU A 201 -8.70 1.28 35.65
CA GLU A 201 -8.34 2.26 36.67
C GLU A 201 -9.44 3.31 36.93
N TRP A 202 -10.41 3.44 36.04
CA TRP A 202 -11.54 4.39 36.14
C TRP A 202 -12.77 3.81 36.86
N HIS A 203 -12.71 2.58 37.35
CA HIS A 203 -13.75 1.88 38.12
C HIS A 203 -13.22 1.43 39.49
#